data_6a79030f37e93c60be62057cf579cdbc
#
_entry.id   6a79030f37e93c60be62057cf579cdbc
#
_cell.length_a   1.000
_cell.length_b   1.000
_cell.length_c   1.000
_cell.angle_alpha   90.00
_cell.angle_beta   90.00
_cell.angle_gamma   90.00
#
_symmetry.space_group_name_H-M   'P 1'
#
loop_
_entity.id
_entity.type
_entity.pdbx_description
1 polymer ?
#
loop_
_entity_poly.entity_id
_entity_poly.type
_entity_poly.pdbx_seq_one_letter_code
_entity_poly.pdbx_strand_id
1 'polypeptide(L)'
;MKKIFAFSLIFVFQFGLSQDIKEKSLLWEISGKGLSQPSYLFGTVHIACQGEVEMRPELQNAFDKTEQLILELDMDEPSLMTKMMQASLATDGKKVSEKLGDELSAKVDSLITAKMGMSLAMFENLNLPTISVQLGMLAIDCPMDLGYDMMLLSEAQALKREVKGLETPEAQIDVLFAMTNEDAMQSISYLVNNFDEAEQQLRELLEYYRNQDVQALYNFTKESFEDPKYPQGNLEDFLDKRNENWIPVIEKEIKTTPSLIAVGAAHLAGEKGVINLLRKQGYKVKAVL
;
A
#
# COMPACT_ATOMS: atom_id res chain seq x y z
N MET A 1 -4.46 -49.31 -49.04
CA MET A 1 -5.24 -48.67 -47.95
C MET A 1 -4.25 -47.90 -47.08
N LYS A 2 -4.16 -46.57 -47.25
CA LYS A 2 -3.31 -45.70 -46.45
C LYS A 2 -4.07 -45.18 -45.28
N LYS A 3 -3.66 -45.54 -44.04
CA LYS A 3 -4.24 -45.04 -42.80
C LYS A 3 -3.58 -43.66 -42.47
N ILE A 4 -4.36 -42.61 -42.53
CA ILE A 4 -3.96 -41.26 -42.08
C ILE A 4 -4.20 -41.18 -40.56
N PHE A 5 -3.12 -41.07 -39.80
CA PHE A 5 -3.20 -40.78 -38.37
C PHE A 5 -3.32 -39.26 -38.19
N ALA A 6 -4.49 -38.78 -37.84
CA ALA A 6 -4.66 -37.38 -37.44
C ALA A 6 -4.21 -37.21 -35.99
N PHE A 7 -3.13 -36.49 -35.77
CA PHE A 7 -2.65 -36.07 -34.47
C PHE A 7 -3.41 -34.83 -34.07
N SER A 8 -4.43 -35.00 -33.22
CA SER A 8 -5.15 -33.88 -32.61
C SER A 8 -4.27 -33.27 -31.51
N LEU A 9 -3.69 -32.10 -31.78
CA LEU A 9 -3.07 -31.27 -30.76
C LEU A 9 -4.19 -30.72 -29.88
N ILE A 10 -4.34 -31.27 -28.67
CA ILE A 10 -5.19 -30.72 -27.62
C ILE A 10 -4.41 -29.54 -27.03
N PHE A 11 -4.77 -28.32 -27.44
CA PHE A 11 -4.39 -27.10 -26.75
C PHE A 11 -5.17 -27.04 -25.44
N VAL A 12 -4.54 -27.43 -24.36
CA VAL A 12 -5.07 -27.17 -23.02
C VAL A 12 -4.87 -25.66 -22.76
N PHE A 13 -5.93 -24.89 -23.03
CA PHE A 13 -6.02 -23.53 -22.48
C PHE A 13 -6.14 -23.69 -20.97
N GLN A 14 -5.04 -23.50 -20.26
CA GLN A 14 -5.09 -23.22 -18.84
C GLN A 14 -5.72 -21.83 -18.69
N PHE A 15 -7.03 -21.80 -18.47
CA PHE A 15 -7.67 -20.65 -17.85
C PHE A 15 -7.02 -20.50 -16.47
N GLY A 16 -6.14 -19.51 -16.34
CA GLY A 16 -5.61 -19.12 -15.05
C GLY A 16 -6.75 -18.60 -14.20
N LEU A 17 -7.36 -19.49 -13.42
CA LEU A 17 -8.20 -19.07 -12.33
C LEU A 17 -7.34 -18.23 -11.41
N SER A 18 -7.81 -17.06 -11.06
CA SER A 18 -7.25 -16.24 -9.98
C SER A 18 -7.05 -17.16 -8.78
N GLN A 19 -5.80 -17.38 -8.40
CA GLN A 19 -5.51 -18.21 -7.24
C GLN A 19 -5.30 -17.27 -6.06
N ASP A 20 -6.14 -17.46 -5.03
CA ASP A 20 -5.88 -16.87 -3.72
C ASP A 20 -4.47 -17.27 -3.27
N ILE A 21 -3.77 -16.33 -2.66
CA ILE A 21 -2.46 -16.59 -2.08
C ILE A 21 -2.67 -17.37 -0.79
N LYS A 22 -2.19 -18.62 -0.75
CA LYS A 22 -2.36 -19.53 0.39
C LYS A 22 -1.21 -19.48 1.37
N GLU A 23 -0.02 -19.13 0.88
CA GLU A 23 1.18 -19.02 1.67
C GLU A 23 1.12 -17.74 2.52
N LYS A 24 1.41 -17.86 3.80
CA LYS A 24 1.51 -16.73 4.73
C LYS A 24 2.94 -16.23 4.76
N SER A 25 3.22 -15.19 4.00
CA SER A 25 4.51 -14.51 3.99
C SER A 25 4.34 -13.07 3.47
N LEU A 26 5.09 -12.16 4.06
CA LEU A 26 5.26 -10.80 3.53
C LEU A 26 6.42 -10.73 2.53
N LEU A 27 7.35 -11.70 2.55
CA LEU A 27 8.54 -11.70 1.71
C LEU A 27 8.46 -12.79 0.63
N TRP A 28 8.74 -12.42 -0.62
CA TRP A 28 8.62 -13.28 -1.79
C TRP A 28 9.85 -13.18 -2.68
N GLU A 29 10.42 -14.33 -3.07
CA GLU A 29 11.50 -14.40 -4.05
C GLU A 29 10.94 -14.39 -5.47
N ILE A 30 11.47 -13.51 -6.32
CA ILE A 30 11.18 -13.41 -7.76
C ILE A 30 12.35 -13.99 -8.52
N SER A 31 12.12 -15.08 -9.30
CA SER A 31 13.17 -15.77 -10.04
C SER A 31 12.67 -16.31 -11.39
N GLY A 32 13.56 -16.87 -12.18
CA GLY A 32 13.21 -17.42 -13.51
C GLY A 32 13.19 -16.34 -14.60
N LYS A 33 12.54 -16.61 -15.73
CA LYS A 33 12.40 -15.71 -16.90
C LYS A 33 13.75 -15.08 -17.34
N GLY A 34 14.86 -15.79 -17.16
CA GLY A 34 16.20 -15.32 -17.58
C GLY A 34 16.91 -14.39 -16.60
N LEU A 35 16.38 -14.17 -15.40
CA LEU A 35 17.08 -13.43 -14.35
C LEU A 35 18.35 -14.19 -13.96
N SER A 36 19.47 -13.48 -13.86
CA SER A 36 20.77 -14.03 -13.42
C SER A 36 20.83 -14.25 -11.92
N GLN A 37 20.14 -13.42 -11.17
CA GLN A 37 19.98 -13.49 -9.71
C GLN A 37 18.52 -13.21 -9.34
N PRO A 38 18.03 -13.71 -8.20
CA PRO A 38 16.69 -13.41 -7.74
C PRO A 38 16.57 -11.95 -7.28
N SER A 39 15.37 -11.41 -7.42
CA SER A 39 14.91 -10.21 -6.73
C SER A 39 13.89 -10.59 -5.69
N TYR A 40 13.50 -9.65 -4.82
CA TYR A 40 12.57 -9.93 -3.74
C TYR A 40 11.46 -8.88 -3.73
N LEU A 41 10.25 -9.32 -3.36
CA LEU A 41 9.08 -8.48 -3.15
C LEU A 41 8.68 -8.59 -1.68
N PHE A 42 8.53 -7.45 -1.01
CA PHE A 42 8.16 -7.38 0.40
C PHE A 42 6.93 -6.53 0.60
N GLY A 43 5.98 -7.03 1.39
CA GLY A 43 4.78 -6.30 1.80
C GLY A 43 5.06 -5.43 3.02
N THR A 44 4.93 -4.12 2.89
CA THR A 44 5.14 -3.16 3.97
C THR A 44 3.85 -2.77 4.66
N VAL A 45 3.99 -2.17 5.83
CA VAL A 45 3.00 -1.33 6.48
C VAL A 45 3.64 0.03 6.77
N HIS A 46 2.93 1.10 6.42
CA HIS A 46 3.48 2.45 6.52
C HIS A 46 3.59 2.95 7.96
N ILE A 47 2.75 2.43 8.86
CA ILE A 47 2.70 2.78 10.28
C ILE A 47 2.46 1.50 11.07
N ALA A 48 3.23 1.30 12.12
CA ALA A 48 3.13 0.16 13.02
C ALA A 48 3.25 0.60 14.49
N CYS A 49 2.92 -0.28 15.41
CA CYS A 49 3.22 -0.04 16.81
C CYS A 49 4.73 -0.07 17.07
N GLN A 50 5.16 0.71 18.05
CA GLN A 50 6.58 0.79 18.42
C GLN A 50 7.15 -0.60 18.73
N GLY A 51 8.29 -0.91 18.08
CA GLY A 51 8.98 -2.19 18.23
C GLY A 51 8.43 -3.32 17.34
N GLU A 52 7.48 -3.05 16.44
CA GLU A 52 6.98 -4.05 15.48
C GLU A 52 7.70 -4.00 14.13
N VAL A 53 8.37 -2.89 13.84
CA VAL A 53 9.17 -2.75 12.62
C VAL A 53 10.60 -3.17 12.93
N GLU A 54 10.97 -4.34 12.43
CA GLU A 54 12.30 -4.90 12.64
C GLU A 54 12.86 -5.55 11.36
N MET A 55 14.16 -5.46 11.20
CA MET A 55 14.88 -6.13 10.12
C MET A 55 15.05 -7.62 10.47
N ARG A 56 14.00 -8.42 10.19
CA ARG A 56 14.04 -9.87 10.43
C ARG A 56 15.14 -10.53 9.61
N PRO A 57 15.69 -11.67 10.07
CA PRO A 57 16.81 -12.34 9.38
C PRO A 57 16.55 -12.66 7.91
N GLU A 58 15.32 -13.08 7.56
CA GLU A 58 14.94 -13.38 6.18
C GLU A 58 14.89 -12.12 5.30
N LEU A 59 14.39 -11.00 5.85
CA LEU A 59 14.36 -9.71 5.15
C LEU A 59 15.78 -9.15 5.00
N GLN A 60 16.61 -9.23 6.05
CA GLN A 60 18.02 -8.84 5.99
C GLN A 60 18.76 -9.63 4.90
N ASN A 61 18.56 -10.95 4.84
CA ASN A 61 19.20 -11.80 3.82
C ASN A 61 18.73 -11.45 2.41
N ALA A 62 17.45 -11.10 2.21
CA ALA A 62 16.94 -10.62 0.93
C ALA A 62 17.53 -9.25 0.58
N PHE A 63 17.56 -8.33 1.54
CA PHE A 63 18.17 -7.02 1.39
C PHE A 63 19.65 -7.14 1.01
N ASP A 64 20.45 -7.98 1.68
CA ASP A 64 21.88 -8.16 1.42
C ASP A 64 22.18 -8.74 0.03
N LYS A 65 21.26 -9.54 -0.52
CA LYS A 65 21.37 -10.15 -1.86
C LYS A 65 20.94 -9.22 -3.00
N THR A 66 20.45 -8.03 -2.68
CA THR A 66 19.97 -7.06 -3.67
C THR A 66 20.89 -5.83 -3.69
N GLU A 67 20.89 -5.13 -4.82
CA GLU A 67 21.78 -3.99 -5.07
C GLU A 67 21.05 -2.64 -5.04
N GLN A 68 19.71 -2.66 -5.17
CA GLN A 68 18.86 -1.48 -5.13
C GLN A 68 17.57 -1.74 -4.34
N LEU A 69 16.98 -0.67 -3.82
CA LEU A 69 15.66 -0.65 -3.19
C LEU A 69 14.67 0.01 -4.14
N ILE A 70 13.50 -0.60 -4.32
CA ILE A 70 12.41 -0.01 -5.10
C ILE A 70 11.19 0.09 -4.16
N LEU A 71 10.71 1.31 -3.95
CA LEU A 71 9.53 1.62 -3.16
C LEU A 71 8.37 2.03 -4.07
N GLU A 72 7.19 2.27 -3.54
CA GLU A 72 6.08 2.82 -4.31
C GLU A 72 6.46 4.19 -4.90
N LEU A 73 7.08 5.04 -4.09
CA LEU A 73 7.66 6.33 -4.48
C LEU A 73 9.17 6.35 -4.29
N ASP A 74 9.84 7.15 -5.09
CA ASP A 74 11.23 7.53 -4.87
C ASP A 74 11.30 8.45 -3.63
N MET A 75 11.51 7.81 -2.46
CA MET A 75 11.43 8.48 -1.16
C MET A 75 12.61 9.42 -0.89
N ASP A 76 13.66 9.39 -1.69
CA ASP A 76 14.80 10.32 -1.61
C ASP A 76 14.73 11.44 -2.68
N GLU A 77 13.65 11.51 -3.47
CA GLU A 77 13.39 12.62 -4.38
C GLU A 77 13.17 13.92 -3.59
N PRO A 78 14.00 14.96 -3.77
CA PRO A 78 13.92 16.18 -2.97
C PRO A 78 12.59 16.95 -3.07
N SER A 79 11.85 16.78 -4.17
CA SER A 79 10.58 17.48 -4.39
C SER A 79 9.37 16.75 -3.78
N LEU A 80 9.50 15.49 -3.38
CA LEU A 80 8.40 14.64 -2.91
C LEU A 80 7.60 15.30 -1.78
N MET A 81 8.28 15.68 -0.69
CA MET A 81 7.61 16.29 0.46
C MET A 81 6.86 17.58 0.11
N THR A 82 7.44 18.40 -0.77
CA THR A 82 6.81 19.65 -1.21
C THR A 82 5.55 19.36 -2.02
N LYS A 83 5.58 18.39 -2.94
CA LYS A 83 4.43 17.98 -3.75
C LYS A 83 3.31 17.43 -2.87
N MET A 84 3.63 16.50 -1.95
CA MET A 84 2.66 15.93 -1.02
C MET A 84 2.02 16.99 -0.13
N MET A 85 2.83 17.91 0.43
CA MET A 85 2.32 19.01 1.24
C MET A 85 1.39 19.94 0.42
N GLN A 86 1.76 20.29 -0.81
CA GLN A 86 0.91 21.12 -1.67
C GLN A 86 -0.42 20.43 -1.99
N ALA A 87 -0.39 19.13 -2.28
CA ALA A 87 -1.59 18.35 -2.56
C ALA A 87 -2.52 18.20 -1.35
N SER A 88 -1.98 18.26 -0.14
CA SER A 88 -2.77 18.19 1.10
C SER A 88 -3.53 19.50 1.43
N LEU A 89 -3.20 20.62 0.78
CA LEU A 89 -3.83 21.91 1.07
C LEU A 89 -5.17 22.09 0.35
N ALA A 90 -6.08 22.84 1.00
CA ALA A 90 -7.32 23.28 0.38
C ALA A 90 -7.04 24.33 -0.70
N THR A 91 -7.62 24.14 -1.90
CA THR A 91 -7.46 25.06 -3.04
C THR A 91 -8.60 26.07 -3.19
N ASP A 92 -9.69 25.89 -2.44
CA ASP A 92 -10.89 26.72 -2.49
C ASP A 92 -10.89 27.88 -1.48
N GLY A 93 -9.83 28.03 -0.68
CA GLY A 93 -9.65 29.06 0.33
C GLY A 93 -10.56 28.95 1.55
N LYS A 94 -11.36 27.87 1.65
CA LYS A 94 -12.23 27.61 2.81
C LYS A 94 -11.51 26.79 3.86
N LYS A 95 -11.75 27.14 5.13
CA LYS A 95 -11.25 26.40 6.28
C LYS A 95 -11.94 25.03 6.43
N VAL A 96 -11.26 24.09 7.05
CA VAL A 96 -11.83 22.78 7.41
C VAL A 96 -13.11 22.97 8.25
N SER A 97 -13.05 23.80 9.29
CA SER A 97 -14.20 24.06 10.16
C SER A 97 -15.42 24.66 9.42
N GLU A 98 -15.19 25.53 8.44
CA GLU A 98 -16.27 26.08 7.59
C GLU A 98 -16.95 25.00 6.74
N LYS A 99 -16.18 24.02 6.25
CA LYS A 99 -16.69 22.91 5.45
C LYS A 99 -17.46 21.88 6.28
N LEU A 100 -16.96 21.56 7.46
CA LEU A 100 -17.56 20.58 8.37
C LEU A 100 -18.81 21.12 9.10
N GLY A 101 -18.90 22.44 9.30
CA GLY A 101 -19.92 23.07 10.15
C GLY A 101 -19.65 22.86 11.63
N ASP A 102 -20.37 23.60 12.48
CA ASP A 102 -20.06 23.74 13.91
C ASP A 102 -20.06 22.38 14.68
N GLU A 103 -21.09 21.54 14.44
CA GLU A 103 -21.24 20.29 15.19
C GLU A 103 -20.13 19.28 14.85
N LEU A 104 -19.87 19.05 13.56
CA LEU A 104 -18.88 18.07 13.15
C LEU A 104 -17.46 18.58 13.44
N SER A 105 -17.19 19.88 13.28
CA SER A 105 -15.92 20.50 13.67
C SER A 105 -15.60 20.31 15.14
N ALA A 106 -16.60 20.50 16.01
CA ALA A 106 -16.41 20.29 17.45
C ALA A 106 -16.08 18.84 17.79
N LYS A 107 -16.70 17.86 17.12
CA LYS A 107 -16.39 16.43 17.31
C LYS A 107 -14.97 16.10 16.83
N VAL A 108 -14.58 16.59 15.66
CA VAL A 108 -13.23 16.41 15.10
C VAL A 108 -12.18 17.04 16.01
N ASP A 109 -12.40 18.28 16.47
CA ASP A 109 -11.49 18.97 17.40
C ASP A 109 -11.35 18.20 18.72
N SER A 110 -12.44 17.71 19.26
CA SER A 110 -12.42 16.88 20.48
C SER A 110 -11.60 15.62 20.31
N LEU A 111 -11.75 14.91 19.17
CA LEU A 111 -11.00 13.69 18.87
C LEU A 111 -9.50 13.97 18.71
N ILE A 112 -9.15 14.98 17.90
CA ILE A 112 -7.75 15.38 17.68
C ILE A 112 -7.11 15.81 19.01
N THR A 113 -7.82 16.59 19.81
CA THR A 113 -7.34 17.02 21.14
C THR A 113 -7.10 15.83 22.07
N ALA A 114 -8.03 14.88 22.11
CA ALA A 114 -7.90 13.70 22.96
C ALA A 114 -6.74 12.78 22.55
N LYS A 115 -6.52 12.61 21.24
CA LYS A 115 -5.51 11.66 20.72
C LYS A 115 -4.12 12.29 20.52
N MET A 116 -4.04 13.56 20.16
CA MET A 116 -2.79 14.24 19.80
C MET A 116 -2.43 15.39 20.73
N GLY A 117 -3.34 15.88 21.58
CA GLY A 117 -3.15 17.10 22.35
C GLY A 117 -3.12 18.38 21.51
N MET A 118 -3.64 18.33 20.28
CA MET A 118 -3.61 19.43 19.29
C MET A 118 -5.06 19.87 18.99
N SER A 119 -5.21 21.11 18.49
CA SER A 119 -6.53 21.61 18.06
C SER A 119 -6.70 21.49 16.54
N LEU A 120 -7.94 21.31 16.08
CA LEU A 120 -8.32 21.37 14.66
C LEU A 120 -7.84 22.67 13.99
N ALA A 121 -7.70 23.77 14.75
CA ALA A 121 -7.18 25.04 14.27
C ALA A 121 -5.80 24.94 13.60
N MET A 122 -5.00 23.94 13.94
CA MET A 122 -3.69 23.68 13.29
C MET A 122 -3.82 23.07 11.90
N PHE A 123 -4.97 22.52 11.56
CA PHE A 123 -5.23 21.79 10.32
C PHE A 123 -6.21 22.51 9.38
N GLU A 124 -6.59 23.75 9.67
CA GLU A 124 -7.62 24.52 8.97
C GLU A 124 -7.39 24.73 7.47
N ASN A 125 -6.13 24.69 7.04
CA ASN A 125 -5.78 24.89 5.63
C ASN A 125 -5.68 23.60 4.82
N LEU A 126 -5.93 22.44 5.44
CA LEU A 126 -5.91 21.16 4.75
C LEU A 126 -7.20 20.93 3.95
N ASN A 127 -7.14 20.06 2.94
CA ASN A 127 -8.34 19.59 2.26
C ASN A 127 -9.03 18.47 3.09
N LEU A 128 -10.31 18.20 2.83
CA LEU A 128 -11.08 17.21 3.59
C LEU A 128 -10.57 15.77 3.40
N PRO A 129 -10.15 15.31 2.20
CA PRO A 129 -9.51 14.01 2.05
C PRO A 129 -8.31 13.82 2.99
N THR A 130 -7.44 14.82 3.10
CA THR A 130 -6.30 14.77 4.05
C THR A 130 -6.78 14.63 5.50
N ILE A 131 -7.80 15.37 5.91
CA ILE A 131 -8.37 15.26 7.27
C ILE A 131 -8.93 13.85 7.49
N SER A 132 -9.65 13.28 6.52
CA SER A 132 -10.19 11.92 6.64
C SER A 132 -9.08 10.89 6.86
N VAL A 133 -8.01 10.93 6.06
CA VAL A 133 -6.84 10.05 6.22
C VAL A 133 -6.19 10.24 7.59
N GLN A 134 -5.95 11.48 8.00
CA GLN A 134 -5.34 11.79 9.30
C GLN A 134 -6.15 11.22 10.47
N LEU A 135 -7.48 11.38 10.45
CA LEU A 135 -8.35 10.83 11.48
C LEU A 135 -8.33 9.30 11.52
N GLY A 136 -8.30 8.65 10.34
CA GLY A 136 -8.15 7.18 10.25
C GLY A 136 -6.85 6.70 10.90
N MET A 137 -5.76 7.45 10.73
CA MET A 137 -4.46 7.12 11.36
C MET A 137 -4.50 7.25 12.90
N LEU A 138 -5.36 8.11 13.46
CA LEU A 138 -5.52 8.24 14.92
C LEU A 138 -6.15 7.00 15.57
N ALA A 139 -6.74 6.09 14.78
CA ALA A 139 -7.28 4.83 15.28
C ALA A 139 -6.20 3.83 15.72
N ILE A 140 -4.93 4.11 15.48
CA ILE A 140 -3.83 3.36 16.07
C ILE A 140 -3.75 3.69 17.57
N ASP A 141 -3.97 2.69 18.41
CA ASP A 141 -4.05 2.82 19.87
C ASP A 141 -2.76 2.51 20.62
N CYS A 142 -1.62 2.57 19.92
CA CYS A 142 -0.29 2.34 20.47
C CYS A 142 0.67 3.47 20.10
N PRO A 143 1.81 3.64 20.79
CA PRO A 143 2.89 4.49 20.32
C PRO A 143 3.34 4.02 18.93
N MET A 144 3.34 4.94 17.97
CA MET A 144 3.64 4.63 16.58
C MET A 144 5.13 4.71 16.28
N ASP A 145 5.61 3.79 15.44
CA ASP A 145 6.87 3.89 14.72
C ASP A 145 6.62 4.17 13.24
N LEU A 146 7.62 4.72 12.58
CA LEU A 146 7.64 4.78 11.13
C LEU A 146 7.69 3.36 10.57
N GLY A 147 6.91 3.11 9.53
CA GLY A 147 6.78 1.77 8.95
C GLY A 147 8.03 1.25 8.24
N TYR A 148 7.89 0.08 7.65
CA TYR A 148 8.99 -0.62 6.97
C TYR A 148 9.59 0.18 5.81
N ASP A 149 8.82 1.01 5.12
CA ASP A 149 9.31 1.84 4.02
C ASP A 149 10.44 2.76 4.48
N MET A 150 10.26 3.43 5.62
CA MET A 150 11.26 4.34 6.20
C MET A 150 12.46 3.59 6.78
N MET A 151 12.25 2.42 7.38
CA MET A 151 13.34 1.57 7.85
C MET A 151 14.22 1.13 6.66
N LEU A 152 13.61 0.59 5.59
CA LEU A 152 14.32 0.14 4.40
C LEU A 152 15.03 1.29 3.68
N LEU A 153 14.40 2.46 3.60
CA LEU A 153 15.02 3.67 3.07
C LEU A 153 16.29 4.04 3.85
N SER A 154 16.20 4.06 5.18
CA SER A 154 17.34 4.37 6.04
C SER A 154 18.51 3.39 5.84
N GLU A 155 18.21 2.09 5.76
CA GLU A 155 19.22 1.05 5.50
C GLU A 155 19.84 1.19 4.10
N ALA A 156 19.03 1.48 3.08
CA ALA A 156 19.54 1.72 1.73
C ALA A 156 20.46 2.94 1.66
N GLN A 157 20.07 4.04 2.29
CA GLN A 157 20.88 5.25 2.37
C GLN A 157 22.19 5.04 3.14
N ALA A 158 22.17 4.29 4.25
CA ALA A 158 23.38 3.96 5.03
C ALA A 158 24.39 3.17 4.18
N LEU A 159 23.93 2.33 3.28
CA LEU A 159 24.75 1.54 2.35
C LEU A 159 24.98 2.25 0.99
N LYS A 160 24.44 3.46 0.79
CA LYS A 160 24.48 4.21 -0.47
C LYS A 160 23.92 3.41 -1.66
N ARG A 161 22.90 2.62 -1.41
CA ARG A 161 22.17 1.90 -2.47
C ARG A 161 21.23 2.87 -3.16
N GLU A 162 21.02 2.62 -4.47
CA GLU A 162 20.04 3.37 -5.26
C GLU A 162 18.64 3.08 -4.75
N VAL A 163 17.84 4.13 -4.59
CA VAL A 163 16.41 4.06 -4.28
C VAL A 163 15.63 4.50 -5.51
N LYS A 164 14.53 3.83 -5.83
CA LYS A 164 13.67 4.14 -6.96
C LYS A 164 12.21 4.05 -6.59
N GLY A 165 11.36 4.76 -7.33
CA GLY A 165 9.90 4.66 -7.25
C GLY A 165 9.32 3.76 -8.36
N LEU A 166 8.24 3.05 -8.03
CA LEU A 166 7.41 2.35 -9.02
C LEU A 166 6.49 3.30 -9.77
N GLU A 167 6.12 4.41 -9.15
CA GLU A 167 5.26 5.44 -9.71
C GLU A 167 5.78 6.84 -9.36
N THR A 168 5.18 7.86 -9.99
CA THR A 168 5.51 9.26 -9.69
C THR A 168 4.69 9.78 -8.51
N PRO A 169 5.17 10.83 -7.81
CA PRO A 169 4.38 11.50 -6.76
C PRO A 169 3.00 11.95 -7.25
N GLU A 170 2.92 12.46 -8.48
CA GLU A 170 1.68 12.93 -9.07
C GLU A 170 0.66 11.78 -9.23
N ALA A 171 1.09 10.62 -9.73
CA ALA A 171 0.21 9.46 -9.88
C ALA A 171 -0.35 8.97 -8.54
N GLN A 172 0.47 8.96 -7.49
CA GLN A 172 -0.01 8.58 -6.16
C GLN A 172 -0.92 9.64 -5.54
N ILE A 173 -0.62 10.93 -5.72
CA ILE A 173 -1.45 12.06 -5.27
C ILE A 173 -2.83 11.99 -5.91
N ASP A 174 -2.91 11.73 -7.22
CA ASP A 174 -4.17 11.60 -7.96
C ASP A 174 -5.07 10.49 -7.38
N VAL A 175 -4.50 9.42 -6.85
CA VAL A 175 -5.24 8.33 -6.22
C VAL A 175 -5.60 8.66 -4.77
N LEU A 176 -4.64 9.13 -3.97
CA LEU A 176 -4.87 9.41 -2.53
C LEU A 176 -5.87 10.53 -2.27
N PHE A 177 -5.92 11.51 -3.18
CA PHE A 177 -6.81 12.67 -3.06
C PHE A 177 -7.98 12.64 -4.07
N ALA A 178 -8.25 11.48 -4.69
CA ALA A 178 -9.39 11.28 -5.60
C ALA A 178 -10.76 11.40 -4.92
N MET A 179 -10.80 11.25 -3.61
CA MET A 179 -12.03 11.34 -2.80
C MET A 179 -12.66 12.71 -2.95
N THR A 180 -13.97 12.76 -3.21
CA THR A 180 -14.71 14.02 -3.25
C THR A 180 -14.83 14.66 -1.85
N ASN A 181 -15.08 15.95 -1.78
CA ASN A 181 -15.34 16.60 -0.50
C ASN A 181 -16.57 16.01 0.23
N GLU A 182 -17.58 15.53 -0.51
CA GLU A 182 -18.78 14.91 0.03
C GLU A 182 -18.44 13.55 0.66
N ASP A 183 -17.71 12.70 -0.07
CA ASP A 183 -17.24 11.40 0.45
C ASP A 183 -16.32 11.58 1.66
N ALA A 184 -15.38 12.54 1.59
CA ALA A 184 -14.49 12.84 2.71
C ALA A 184 -15.27 13.32 3.94
N MET A 185 -16.30 14.14 3.77
CA MET A 185 -17.15 14.60 4.86
C MET A 185 -17.96 13.46 5.47
N GLN A 186 -18.46 12.53 4.65
CA GLN A 186 -19.15 11.32 5.12
C GLN A 186 -18.18 10.44 5.91
N SER A 187 -16.97 10.20 5.41
CA SER A 187 -15.94 9.40 6.09
C SER A 187 -15.51 10.03 7.40
N ILE A 188 -15.28 11.34 7.44
CA ILE A 188 -14.97 12.07 8.68
C ILE A 188 -16.11 11.92 9.69
N SER A 189 -17.36 12.11 9.25
CA SER A 189 -18.53 11.96 10.12
C SER A 189 -18.65 10.55 10.67
N TYR A 190 -18.43 9.54 9.84
CA TYR A 190 -18.45 8.15 10.28
C TYR A 190 -17.37 7.87 11.32
N LEU A 191 -16.11 8.25 11.03
CA LEU A 191 -14.97 8.05 11.93
C LEU A 191 -15.21 8.65 13.32
N VAL A 192 -15.58 9.92 13.41
CA VAL A 192 -15.73 10.56 14.72
C VAL A 192 -16.92 10.03 15.53
N ASN A 193 -17.93 9.46 14.87
CA ASN A 193 -19.08 8.88 15.55
C ASN A 193 -18.90 7.39 15.88
N ASN A 194 -17.97 6.68 15.25
CA ASN A 194 -17.73 5.25 15.40
C ASN A 194 -16.23 4.95 15.61
N PHE A 195 -15.54 5.79 16.34
CA PHE A 195 -14.07 5.72 16.44
C PHE A 195 -13.56 4.41 17.06
N ASP A 196 -14.29 3.86 18.05
CA ASP A 196 -13.96 2.57 18.67
C ASP A 196 -14.00 1.41 17.63
N GLU A 197 -14.94 1.50 16.67
CA GLU A 197 -15.02 0.54 15.56
C GLU A 197 -13.80 0.66 14.62
N ALA A 198 -13.40 1.90 14.30
CA ALA A 198 -12.20 2.14 13.51
C ALA A 198 -10.92 1.61 14.19
N GLU A 199 -10.79 1.80 15.52
CA GLU A 199 -9.70 1.21 16.28
C GLU A 199 -9.70 -0.32 16.23
N GLN A 200 -10.88 -0.95 16.31
CA GLN A 200 -11.01 -2.40 16.22
C GLN A 200 -10.63 -2.92 14.84
N GLN A 201 -11.10 -2.26 13.77
CA GLN A 201 -10.77 -2.61 12.39
C GLN A 201 -9.26 -2.50 12.12
N LEU A 202 -8.63 -1.45 12.63
CA LEU A 202 -7.20 -1.28 12.46
C LEU A 202 -6.38 -2.31 13.24
N ARG A 203 -6.82 -2.68 14.46
CA ARG A 203 -6.20 -3.80 15.22
C ARG A 203 -6.28 -5.11 14.43
N GLU A 204 -7.42 -5.40 13.81
CA GLU A 204 -7.61 -6.60 12.98
C GLU A 204 -6.68 -6.59 11.75
N LEU A 205 -6.58 -5.46 11.06
CA LEU A 205 -5.65 -5.30 9.92
C LEU A 205 -4.19 -5.56 10.35
N LEU A 206 -3.76 -4.98 11.47
CA LEU A 206 -2.41 -5.19 12.01
C LEU A 206 -2.19 -6.65 12.45
N GLU A 207 -3.22 -7.34 12.92
CA GLU A 207 -3.12 -8.77 13.24
C GLU A 207 -2.93 -9.61 11.98
N TYR A 208 -3.64 -9.35 10.87
CA TYR A 208 -3.36 -9.99 9.59
C TYR A 208 -1.93 -9.74 9.13
N TYR A 209 -1.43 -8.52 9.31
CA TYR A 209 -0.05 -8.17 8.98
C TYR A 209 0.97 -8.97 9.83
N ARG A 210 0.80 -9.02 11.15
CA ARG A 210 1.65 -9.82 12.07
C ARG A 210 1.66 -11.31 11.70
N ASN A 211 0.49 -11.81 11.27
CA ASN A 211 0.33 -13.20 10.80
C ASN A 211 0.83 -13.40 9.37
N GLN A 212 1.36 -12.38 8.71
CA GLN A 212 1.86 -12.38 7.35
C GLN A 212 0.81 -12.85 6.31
N ASP A 213 -0.48 -12.69 6.60
CA ASP A 213 -1.59 -13.15 5.80
C ASP A 213 -1.98 -12.10 4.75
N VAL A 214 -1.21 -12.08 3.64
CA VAL A 214 -1.42 -11.09 2.57
C VAL A 214 -2.78 -11.22 1.89
N GLN A 215 -3.36 -12.43 1.87
CA GLN A 215 -4.71 -12.62 1.30
C GLN A 215 -5.78 -12.02 2.21
N ALA A 216 -5.66 -12.23 3.53
CA ALA A 216 -6.58 -11.61 4.48
C ALA A 216 -6.47 -10.08 4.47
N LEU A 217 -5.25 -9.53 4.37
CA LEU A 217 -5.02 -8.09 4.20
C LEU A 217 -5.72 -7.53 2.96
N TYR A 218 -5.57 -8.18 1.81
CA TYR A 218 -6.25 -7.79 0.58
C TYR A 218 -7.78 -7.84 0.72
N ASN A 219 -8.31 -8.94 1.26
CA ASN A 219 -9.76 -9.11 1.44
C ASN A 219 -10.32 -8.04 2.38
N PHE A 220 -9.66 -7.79 3.51
CA PHE A 220 -10.04 -6.75 4.46
C PHE A 220 -10.04 -5.37 3.79
N THR A 221 -8.98 -5.03 3.04
CA THR A 221 -8.90 -3.76 2.31
C THR A 221 -10.04 -3.64 1.31
N LYS A 222 -10.32 -4.71 0.55
CA LYS A 222 -11.43 -4.74 -0.40
C LYS A 222 -12.78 -4.51 0.28
N GLU A 223 -13.07 -5.22 1.35
CA GLU A 223 -14.31 -5.05 2.13
C GLU A 223 -14.45 -3.63 2.68
N SER A 224 -13.34 -3.03 3.14
CA SER A 224 -13.32 -1.65 3.62
C SER A 224 -13.65 -0.63 2.52
N PHE A 225 -13.17 -0.82 1.29
CA PHE A 225 -13.50 0.02 0.14
C PHE A 225 -14.93 -0.18 -0.37
N GLU A 226 -15.51 -1.35 -0.15
CA GLU A 226 -16.89 -1.67 -0.54
C GLU A 226 -17.91 -1.21 0.52
N ASP A 227 -17.49 -0.76 1.72
CA ASP A 227 -18.40 -0.28 2.77
C ASP A 227 -18.94 1.13 2.43
N PRO A 228 -20.24 1.27 2.12
CA PRO A 228 -20.81 2.56 1.76
C PRO A 228 -20.89 3.56 2.93
N LYS A 229 -20.68 3.11 4.17
CA LYS A 229 -20.67 3.99 5.34
C LYS A 229 -19.39 4.80 5.45
N TYR A 230 -18.30 4.24 4.93
CA TYR A 230 -16.97 4.83 5.00
C TYR A 230 -16.33 4.88 3.60
N PRO A 231 -16.78 5.79 2.71
CA PRO A 231 -16.22 5.90 1.36
C PRO A 231 -14.74 6.28 1.42
N GLN A 232 -13.91 5.51 0.70
CA GLN A 232 -12.46 5.67 0.65
C GLN A 232 -11.95 5.90 -0.78
N GLY A 233 -12.85 6.03 -1.76
CA GLY A 233 -12.52 6.10 -3.17
C GLY A 233 -12.76 4.76 -3.88
N ASN A 234 -12.00 4.48 -4.93
CA ASN A 234 -12.17 3.29 -5.77
C ASN A 234 -11.01 2.31 -5.56
N LEU A 235 -11.32 1.08 -5.14
CA LEU A 235 -10.31 0.02 -4.92
C LEU A 235 -9.52 -0.28 -6.20
N GLU A 236 -10.16 -0.28 -7.38
CA GLU A 236 -9.48 -0.54 -8.65
C GLU A 236 -8.40 0.50 -8.93
N ASP A 237 -8.67 1.77 -8.64
CA ASP A 237 -7.68 2.85 -8.78
C ASP A 237 -6.62 2.77 -7.70
N PHE A 238 -7.01 2.43 -6.48
CA PHE A 238 -6.12 2.37 -5.32
C PHE A 238 -5.12 1.22 -5.37
N LEU A 239 -5.52 0.03 -5.82
CA LEU A 239 -4.68 -1.16 -5.89
C LEU A 239 -4.43 -1.63 -7.33
N ASP A 240 -5.49 -2.01 -8.04
CA ASP A 240 -5.39 -2.83 -9.25
C ASP A 240 -4.65 -2.13 -10.39
N LYS A 241 -5.03 -0.90 -10.72
CA LYS A 241 -4.39 -0.13 -11.80
C LYS A 241 -2.95 0.23 -11.47
N ARG A 242 -2.65 0.53 -10.22
CA ARG A 242 -1.29 0.79 -9.77
C ARG A 242 -0.44 -0.47 -9.92
N ASN A 243 -0.92 -1.62 -9.45
CA ASN A 243 -0.25 -2.90 -9.62
C ASN A 243 0.05 -3.20 -11.09
N GLU A 244 -0.95 -3.04 -11.98
CA GLU A 244 -0.77 -3.25 -13.43
C GLU A 244 0.28 -2.31 -14.02
N ASN A 245 0.30 -1.05 -13.62
CA ASN A 245 1.28 -0.05 -14.05
C ASN A 245 2.71 -0.34 -13.53
N TRP A 246 2.82 -0.92 -12.33
CA TRP A 246 4.11 -1.23 -11.72
C TRP A 246 4.81 -2.42 -12.37
N ILE A 247 4.08 -3.40 -12.93
CA ILE A 247 4.68 -4.59 -13.53
C ILE A 247 5.74 -4.28 -14.57
N PRO A 248 5.50 -3.44 -15.61
CA PRO A 248 6.55 -3.13 -16.58
C PRO A 248 7.77 -2.42 -15.97
N VAL A 249 7.58 -1.61 -14.92
CA VAL A 249 8.67 -0.96 -14.19
C VAL A 249 9.49 -2.02 -13.44
N ILE A 250 8.84 -2.89 -12.66
CA ILE A 250 9.49 -4.00 -11.98
C ILE A 250 10.28 -4.86 -12.96
N GLU A 251 9.66 -5.28 -14.07
CA GLU A 251 10.32 -6.12 -15.08
C GLU A 251 11.57 -5.47 -15.69
N LYS A 252 11.53 -4.18 -15.93
CA LYS A 252 12.67 -3.42 -16.43
C LYS A 252 13.82 -3.42 -15.45
N GLU A 253 13.56 -3.12 -14.18
CA GLU A 253 14.58 -2.97 -13.16
C GLU A 253 15.22 -4.31 -12.77
N ILE A 254 14.42 -5.35 -12.48
CA ILE A 254 14.95 -6.65 -12.05
C ILE A 254 15.70 -7.41 -13.12
N LYS A 255 15.55 -7.07 -14.43
CA LYS A 255 16.34 -7.66 -15.51
C LYS A 255 17.80 -7.27 -15.46
N THR A 256 18.11 -6.10 -14.91
CA THR A 256 19.46 -5.53 -14.89
C THR A 256 20.10 -5.59 -13.52
N THR A 257 19.30 -5.41 -12.47
CA THR A 257 19.80 -5.22 -11.11
C THR A 257 18.93 -6.01 -10.13
N PRO A 258 19.51 -6.93 -9.32
CA PRO A 258 18.80 -7.59 -8.25
C PRO A 258 18.23 -6.57 -7.29
N SER A 259 16.91 -6.60 -7.05
CA SER A 259 16.19 -5.54 -6.35
C SER A 259 15.36 -6.08 -5.20
N LEU A 260 15.30 -5.34 -4.09
CA LEU A 260 14.24 -5.47 -3.09
C LEU A 260 13.14 -4.48 -3.46
N ILE A 261 11.97 -4.99 -3.82
CA ILE A 261 10.77 -4.21 -4.11
C ILE A 261 9.91 -4.24 -2.85
N ALA A 262 9.57 -3.07 -2.30
CA ALA A 262 8.78 -2.97 -1.10
C ALA A 262 7.55 -2.09 -1.36
N VAL A 263 6.37 -2.67 -1.19
CA VAL A 263 5.06 -2.04 -1.44
C VAL A 263 4.09 -2.39 -0.32
N GLY A 264 3.06 -1.59 -0.11
CA GLY A 264 2.03 -1.89 0.88
C GLY A 264 1.50 -3.33 0.74
N ALA A 265 1.37 -4.06 1.85
CA ALA A 265 1.08 -5.49 1.83
C ALA A 265 -0.25 -5.84 1.13
N ALA A 266 -1.22 -4.91 1.08
CA ALA A 266 -2.48 -5.09 0.36
C ALA A 266 -2.29 -5.21 -1.17
N HIS A 267 -1.18 -4.71 -1.73
CA HIS A 267 -0.84 -4.82 -3.15
C HIS A 267 -0.37 -6.23 -3.56
N LEU A 268 -0.01 -7.10 -2.62
CA LEU A 268 0.59 -8.39 -2.92
C LEU A 268 -0.39 -9.42 -3.46
N ALA A 269 -1.56 -9.54 -2.83
CA ALA A 269 -2.57 -10.56 -3.10
C ALA A 269 -3.71 -10.06 -3.99
N GLY A 270 -4.69 -10.92 -4.26
CA GLY A 270 -5.79 -10.64 -5.17
C GLY A 270 -5.47 -11.02 -6.62
N GLU A 271 -6.50 -10.96 -7.48
CA GLU A 271 -6.35 -11.34 -8.90
C GLU A 271 -5.32 -10.47 -9.65
N LYS A 272 -5.33 -9.18 -9.36
CA LYS A 272 -4.40 -8.18 -9.89
C LYS A 272 -3.32 -7.81 -8.88
N GLY A 273 -3.10 -8.62 -7.84
CA GLY A 273 -1.98 -8.45 -6.93
C GLY A 273 -0.64 -8.70 -7.61
N VAL A 274 0.39 -8.00 -7.15
CA VAL A 274 1.73 -8.01 -7.76
C VAL A 274 2.28 -9.43 -7.90
N ILE A 275 2.06 -10.32 -6.91
CA ILE A 275 2.47 -11.72 -6.96
C ILE A 275 1.85 -12.42 -8.18
N ASN A 276 0.53 -12.33 -8.33
CA ASN A 276 -0.19 -13.00 -9.43
C ASN A 276 0.13 -12.37 -10.78
N LEU A 277 0.29 -11.06 -10.86
CA LEU A 277 0.68 -10.38 -12.10
C LEU A 277 2.09 -10.81 -12.55
N LEU A 278 3.08 -10.89 -11.65
CA LEU A 278 4.40 -11.39 -11.98
C LEU A 278 4.39 -12.88 -12.39
N ARG A 279 3.58 -13.71 -11.73
CA ARG A 279 3.37 -15.11 -12.14
C ARG A 279 2.76 -15.21 -13.54
N LYS A 280 1.78 -14.37 -13.89
CA LYS A 280 1.18 -14.26 -15.23
C LYS A 280 2.23 -13.83 -16.29
N GLN A 281 3.22 -13.02 -15.90
CA GLN A 281 4.34 -12.66 -16.77
C GLN A 281 5.39 -13.79 -16.94
N GLY A 282 5.25 -14.91 -16.23
CA GLY A 282 6.12 -16.08 -16.33
C GLY A 282 7.28 -16.11 -15.34
N TYR A 283 7.31 -15.23 -14.35
CA TYR A 283 8.24 -15.34 -13.23
C TYR A 283 7.81 -16.43 -12.25
N LYS A 284 8.79 -17.00 -11.56
CA LYS A 284 8.56 -17.85 -10.38
C LYS A 284 8.56 -16.94 -9.17
N VAL A 285 7.40 -16.81 -8.50
CA VAL A 285 7.25 -16.01 -7.29
C VAL A 285 6.88 -16.94 -6.14
N LYS A 286 7.78 -17.08 -5.16
CA LYS A 286 7.68 -18.03 -4.04
C LYS A 286 7.80 -17.32 -2.71
N ALA A 287 6.98 -17.72 -1.75
CA ALA A 287 7.10 -17.26 -0.36
C ALA A 287 8.48 -17.62 0.21
N VAL A 288 9.08 -16.68 0.93
CA VAL A 288 10.25 -16.91 1.79
C VAL A 288 9.69 -17.08 3.21
N LEU A 289 9.90 -18.27 3.79
CA LEU A 289 9.35 -18.68 5.09
C LEU A 289 10.46 -18.73 6.14
#